data_7fa4b647b7d63265a6dd35dab7e43eaf
#
_entry.id   7fa4b647b7d63265a6dd35dab7e43eaf
#
_cell.length_a   1.000
_cell.length_b   1.000
_cell.length_c   1.000
_cell.angle_alpha   90.00
_cell.angle_beta   90.00
_cell.angle_gamma   90.00
#
_symmetry.space_group_name_H-M   'P 1'
#
loop_
_entity.id
_entity.type
_entity.pdbx_description
1 polymer ?
#
loop_
_entity_poly.entity_id
_entity_poly.type
_entity_poly.pdbx_seq_one_letter_code
_entity_poly.pdbx_strand_id
1 'polypeptide(L)'
;MDYYNFEDLVSSLASGFTINENRKYWFVRTVGGTYYSHFLNGGYVAIDYSDISKKFLDELPEKEESALISLKTAYKDRHPNAKNAGKHAAQLYRFYRGIKEGDVVIIPSPDSNELSFGIVKGAMYEQRLISDTDCPFMKRREVIWKEKSSKHKLHPKLQLAISSRHAISDMTDYAQYIDCVLKDFYIKEEETNLILKIQTENDVTLDDFCSICAIQDLIADFCSNKGIAFEKEHLVMKIQMESPGWLKLTGKNFSGLLLFGVFLNGCF
;
A
#
# COMPACT_ATOMS: atom_id res chain seq x y z
N MET A 1 20.22 -33.42 18.13
CA MET A 1 19.38 -32.68 17.19
C MET A 1 18.60 -31.71 18.04
N ASP A 2 19.07 -30.47 18.03
CA ASP A 2 18.44 -29.41 18.84
C ASP A 2 17.04 -29.15 18.35
N TYR A 3 16.08 -29.33 19.24
CA TYR A 3 14.71 -28.87 19.05
C TYR A 3 14.76 -27.34 18.97
N TYR A 4 14.90 -26.80 17.76
CA TYR A 4 14.52 -25.43 17.53
C TYR A 4 13.08 -25.31 18.01
N ASN A 5 12.87 -24.46 19.01
CA ASN A 5 11.54 -24.27 19.58
C ASN A 5 10.61 -23.88 18.43
N PHE A 6 9.53 -24.63 18.22
CA PHE A 6 8.56 -24.37 17.16
C PHE A 6 8.04 -22.92 17.22
N GLU A 7 7.93 -22.34 18.41
CA GLU A 7 7.54 -20.95 18.63
C GLU A 7 8.58 -19.97 18.08
N ASP A 8 9.87 -20.25 18.20
CA ASP A 8 10.93 -19.41 17.64
C ASP A 8 10.92 -19.44 16.10
N LEU A 9 10.66 -20.59 15.52
CA LEU A 9 10.49 -20.72 14.06
C LEU A 9 9.28 -19.93 13.57
N VAL A 10 8.13 -20.08 14.22
CA VAL A 10 6.91 -19.34 13.89
C VAL A 10 7.13 -17.84 14.03
N SER A 11 7.77 -17.38 15.09
CA SER A 11 8.10 -15.96 15.32
C SER A 11 9.04 -15.41 14.27
N SER A 12 10.06 -16.17 13.90
CA SER A 12 11.00 -15.79 12.83
C SER A 12 10.32 -15.67 11.47
N LEU A 13 9.48 -16.64 11.11
CA LEU A 13 8.71 -16.60 9.89
C LEU A 13 7.70 -15.43 9.89
N ALA A 14 7.00 -15.21 11.01
CA ALA A 14 6.04 -14.15 11.17
C ALA A 14 6.65 -12.76 10.89
N SER A 15 7.89 -12.51 11.36
CA SER A 15 8.57 -11.23 11.20
C SER A 15 8.73 -10.81 9.73
N GLY A 16 8.96 -11.75 8.81
CA GLY A 16 9.11 -11.50 7.38
C GLY A 16 7.80 -11.09 6.68
N PHE A 17 6.65 -11.44 7.28
CA PHE A 17 5.34 -11.19 6.71
C PHE A 17 4.57 -10.07 7.44
N THR A 18 5.10 -9.57 8.55
CA THR A 18 4.44 -8.53 9.34
C THR A 18 4.44 -7.18 8.62
N ILE A 19 3.29 -6.54 8.59
CA ILE A 19 3.10 -5.16 8.13
C ILE A 19 3.13 -4.24 9.35
N ASN A 20 3.93 -3.16 9.28
CA ASN A 20 3.95 -2.16 10.33
C ASN A 20 2.56 -1.53 10.49
N GLU A 21 2.01 -1.53 11.69
CA GLU A 21 0.68 -1.00 12.02
C GLU A 21 0.57 0.51 11.73
N ASN A 22 1.67 1.25 11.88
CA ASN A 22 1.73 2.68 11.62
C ASN A 22 1.95 3.03 10.14
N ARG A 23 2.03 2.03 9.24
CA ARG A 23 2.16 2.23 7.81
C ARG A 23 0.99 3.04 7.28
N LYS A 24 1.29 4.11 6.54
CA LYS A 24 0.31 4.90 5.82
C LYS A 24 0.28 4.58 4.34
N TYR A 25 -0.81 4.97 3.70
CA TYR A 25 -1.09 4.70 2.30
C TYR A 25 -1.45 6.02 1.62
N TRP A 26 -0.77 6.31 0.50
CA TRP A 26 -0.86 7.60 -0.18
C TRP A 26 -1.17 7.44 -1.65
N PHE A 27 -2.10 8.20 -2.15
CA PHE A 27 -2.34 8.32 -3.58
C PHE A 27 -1.65 9.59 -4.08
N VAL A 28 -0.71 9.43 -5.04
CA VAL A 28 0.08 10.53 -5.61
C VAL A 28 -0.26 10.66 -7.09
N ARG A 29 -0.78 11.81 -7.49
CA ARG A 29 -1.17 12.05 -8.86
C ARG A 29 0.03 12.30 -9.77
N THR A 30 -0.09 11.84 -11.01
CA THR A 30 0.91 11.92 -12.06
C THR A 30 0.60 12.99 -13.11
N VAL A 31 -0.19 14.01 -12.74
CA VAL A 31 -0.65 15.09 -13.63
C VAL A 31 -1.35 14.54 -14.87
N GLY A 32 -2.50 13.89 -14.63
CA GLY A 32 -3.27 13.25 -15.73
C GLY A 32 -2.55 12.10 -16.42
N GLY A 33 -1.56 11.51 -15.78
CA GLY A 33 -0.75 10.42 -16.34
C GLY A 33 0.53 10.89 -17.06
N THR A 34 0.72 12.20 -17.26
CA THR A 34 1.90 12.74 -17.97
C THR A 34 3.22 12.25 -17.40
N TYR A 35 3.35 12.21 -16.08
CA TYR A 35 4.60 11.78 -15.43
C TYR A 35 4.56 10.34 -14.90
N TYR A 36 3.55 9.55 -15.24
CA TYR A 36 3.44 8.17 -14.80
C TYR A 36 4.68 7.33 -15.15
N SER A 37 5.09 7.34 -16.42
CA SER A 37 6.25 6.58 -16.89
C SER A 37 7.55 7.07 -16.26
N HIS A 38 7.69 8.39 -16.01
CA HIS A 38 8.85 8.95 -15.33
C HIS A 38 8.96 8.46 -13.88
N PHE A 39 7.83 8.46 -13.15
CA PHE A 39 7.80 7.96 -11.77
C PHE A 39 8.09 6.47 -11.72
N LEU A 40 7.46 5.70 -12.62
CA LEU A 40 7.61 4.25 -12.65
C LEU A 40 9.03 3.83 -12.99
N ASN A 41 9.56 4.33 -14.12
CA ASN A 41 10.89 3.95 -14.62
C ASN A 41 12.02 4.52 -13.78
N GLY A 42 11.81 5.72 -13.21
CA GLY A 42 12.78 6.38 -12.34
C GLY A 42 12.78 5.88 -10.91
N GLY A 43 11.82 5.04 -10.51
CA GLY A 43 11.75 4.52 -9.14
C GLY A 43 11.47 5.61 -8.09
N TYR A 44 10.61 6.57 -8.40
CA TYR A 44 10.28 7.66 -7.48
C TYR A 44 8.84 8.15 -7.63
N VAL A 45 8.38 8.93 -6.65
CA VAL A 45 7.25 9.85 -6.76
C VAL A 45 7.73 11.27 -6.55
N ALA A 46 7.07 12.25 -7.16
CA ALA A 46 7.48 13.64 -7.10
C ALA A 46 6.30 14.61 -7.00
N ILE A 47 6.60 15.85 -6.55
CA ILE A 47 5.65 16.94 -6.43
C ILE A 47 6.27 18.24 -6.90
N ASP A 48 5.44 19.09 -7.52
CA ASP A 48 5.86 20.40 -8.03
C ASP A 48 5.71 21.48 -6.94
N TYR A 49 6.82 21.90 -6.37
CA TYR A 49 6.97 23.04 -5.48
C TYR A 49 8.44 23.48 -5.49
N SER A 50 9.02 23.66 -6.67
CA SER A 50 10.45 23.98 -6.84
C SER A 50 10.83 25.34 -6.24
N ASP A 51 9.87 26.24 -6.12
CA ASP A 51 10.01 27.59 -5.52
C ASP A 51 10.18 27.58 -3.99
N ILE A 52 9.81 26.51 -3.29
CA ILE A 52 10.03 26.32 -1.84
C ILE A 52 11.21 25.37 -1.66
N SER A 53 12.36 25.86 -1.17
CA SER A 53 13.58 25.08 -1.03
C SER A 53 13.47 24.00 0.05
N LYS A 54 14.25 22.91 -0.11
CA LYS A 54 14.37 21.88 0.93
C LYS A 54 14.87 22.46 2.25
N LYS A 55 15.83 23.40 2.21
CA LYS A 55 16.32 24.08 3.41
C LYS A 55 15.18 24.73 4.21
N PHE A 56 14.26 25.43 3.57
CA PHE A 56 13.07 25.99 4.24
C PHE A 56 12.20 24.91 4.86
N LEU A 57 12.04 23.77 4.18
CA LEU A 57 11.25 22.65 4.68
C LEU A 57 11.89 21.99 5.91
N ASP A 58 13.23 21.89 5.92
CA ASP A 58 14.00 21.33 7.04
C ASP A 58 13.90 22.23 8.30
N GLU A 59 13.74 23.55 8.12
CA GLU A 59 13.62 24.56 9.19
C GLU A 59 12.16 24.74 9.70
N LEU A 60 11.19 24.00 9.14
CA LEU A 60 9.79 24.11 9.57
C LEU A 60 9.62 23.70 11.05
N PRO A 61 8.75 24.41 11.80
CA PRO A 61 8.41 24.03 13.17
C PRO A 61 7.98 22.57 13.26
N GLU A 62 8.27 21.91 14.37
CA GLU A 62 7.85 20.51 14.59
C GLU A 62 6.31 20.38 14.68
N LYS A 63 5.67 21.36 15.32
CA LYS A 63 4.21 21.36 15.48
C LYS A 63 3.54 21.57 14.12
N GLU A 64 2.69 20.62 13.72
CA GLU A 64 2.04 20.58 12.41
C GLU A 64 1.31 21.89 12.06
N GLU A 65 0.51 22.40 12.98
CA GLU A 65 -0.26 23.64 12.78
C GLU A 65 0.66 24.82 12.44
N SER A 66 1.76 24.99 13.18
CA SER A 66 2.74 26.06 12.95
C SER A 66 3.48 25.87 11.62
N ALA A 67 3.83 24.62 11.27
CA ALA A 67 4.45 24.30 9.98
C ALA A 67 3.51 24.61 8.81
N LEU A 68 2.24 24.28 8.92
CA LEU A 68 1.23 24.60 7.89
C LEU A 68 1.01 26.09 7.72
N ILE A 69 1.05 26.87 8.81
CA ILE A 69 0.98 28.35 8.76
C ILE A 69 2.21 28.90 8.02
N SER A 70 3.43 28.44 8.37
CA SER A 70 4.67 28.86 7.73
C SER A 70 4.68 28.54 6.24
N LEU A 71 4.27 27.33 5.86
CA LEU A 71 4.16 26.91 4.46
C LEU A 71 3.12 27.72 3.68
N LYS A 72 1.96 27.99 4.30
CA LYS A 72 0.90 28.80 3.68
C LYS A 72 1.40 30.22 3.41
N THR A 73 2.10 30.83 4.37
CA THR A 73 2.69 32.16 4.22
C THR A 73 3.73 32.16 3.11
N ALA A 74 4.72 31.25 3.18
CA ALA A 74 5.77 31.13 2.18
C ALA A 74 5.22 30.89 0.76
N TYR A 75 4.18 30.11 0.61
CA TYR A 75 3.53 29.88 -0.67
C TYR A 75 2.80 31.13 -1.17
N LYS A 76 2.09 31.84 -0.27
CA LYS A 76 1.35 33.05 -0.63
C LYS A 76 2.27 34.20 -1.04
N ASP A 77 3.45 34.33 -0.39
CA ASP A 77 4.45 35.35 -0.73
C ASP A 77 4.99 35.16 -2.16
N ARG A 78 5.13 33.91 -2.60
CA ARG A 78 5.59 33.56 -3.95
C ARG A 78 4.48 33.62 -4.99
N HIS A 79 3.23 33.36 -4.55
CA HIS A 79 2.03 33.32 -5.38
C HIS A 79 0.94 34.23 -4.82
N PRO A 80 1.08 35.56 -4.86
CA PRO A 80 0.13 36.51 -4.20
C PRO A 80 -1.32 36.32 -4.66
N ASN A 81 -1.51 35.90 -5.91
CA ASN A 81 -2.84 35.70 -6.52
C ASN A 81 -3.42 34.28 -6.26
N ALA A 82 -2.70 33.42 -5.55
CA ALA A 82 -3.19 32.06 -5.28
C ALA A 82 -4.38 32.06 -4.31
N LYS A 83 -5.53 31.57 -4.81
CA LYS A 83 -6.79 31.49 -4.01
C LYS A 83 -6.76 30.40 -2.93
N ASN A 84 -5.89 29.37 -3.08
CA ASN A 84 -5.91 28.14 -2.27
C ASN A 84 -4.56 27.82 -1.60
N ALA A 85 -3.83 28.84 -1.12
CA ALA A 85 -2.50 28.68 -0.50
C ALA A 85 -2.45 27.64 0.62
N GLY A 86 -3.51 27.56 1.45
CA GLY A 86 -3.59 26.53 2.49
C GLY A 86 -3.67 25.10 1.94
N LYS A 87 -4.33 24.90 0.80
CA LYS A 87 -4.38 23.59 0.14
C LYS A 87 -3.00 23.18 -0.39
N HIS A 88 -2.26 24.11 -0.99
CA HIS A 88 -0.89 23.88 -1.46
C HIS A 88 0.07 23.58 -0.29
N ALA A 89 -0.03 24.36 0.79
CA ALA A 89 0.73 24.09 2.01
C ALA A 89 0.50 22.69 2.56
N ALA A 90 -0.76 22.26 2.63
CA ALA A 90 -1.12 20.91 3.10
C ALA A 90 -0.59 19.81 2.18
N GLN A 91 -0.59 20.00 0.83
CA GLN A 91 -0.04 19.03 -0.11
C GLN A 91 1.47 18.89 0.06
N LEU A 92 2.20 20.02 0.17
CA LEU A 92 3.64 20.02 0.37
C LEU A 92 4.02 19.43 1.74
N TYR A 93 3.26 19.74 2.79
CA TYR A 93 3.47 19.17 4.12
C TYR A 93 3.30 17.65 4.12
N ARG A 94 2.22 17.13 3.50
CA ARG A 94 2.00 15.69 3.35
C ARG A 94 3.16 15.00 2.62
N PHE A 95 3.64 15.61 1.54
CA PHE A 95 4.77 15.05 0.79
C PHE A 95 6.06 15.06 1.61
N TYR A 96 6.32 16.14 2.33
CA TYR A 96 7.56 16.32 3.08
C TYR A 96 7.59 15.56 4.40
N ARG A 97 6.57 15.70 5.26
CA ARG A 97 6.52 15.09 6.60
C ARG A 97 5.49 13.96 6.74
N GLY A 98 4.46 13.96 5.92
CA GLY A 98 3.40 12.96 5.99
C GLY A 98 3.87 11.60 5.50
N ILE A 99 4.37 11.55 4.25
CA ILE A 99 4.90 10.32 3.64
C ILE A 99 6.22 9.95 4.32
N LYS A 100 6.34 8.70 4.76
CA LYS A 100 7.53 8.18 5.44
C LYS A 100 8.07 6.94 4.74
N GLU A 101 9.29 6.56 5.08
CA GLU A 101 9.86 5.28 4.67
C GLU A 101 8.97 4.13 5.16
N GLY A 102 8.78 3.13 4.31
CA GLY A 102 7.90 2.00 4.56
C GLY A 102 6.43 2.23 4.21
N ASP A 103 6.00 3.48 3.98
CA ASP A 103 4.64 3.78 3.52
C ASP A 103 4.41 3.24 2.11
N VAL A 104 3.14 3.02 1.79
CA VAL A 104 2.70 2.66 0.44
C VAL A 104 2.33 3.92 -0.34
N VAL A 105 2.80 3.99 -1.57
CA VAL A 105 2.35 4.99 -2.54
C VAL A 105 1.68 4.33 -3.74
N ILE A 106 0.64 4.98 -4.24
CA ILE A 106 -0.15 4.53 -5.37
C ILE A 106 -0.14 5.65 -6.42
N ILE A 107 0.19 5.33 -7.65
CA ILE A 107 0.15 6.28 -8.77
C ILE A 107 -0.76 5.77 -9.89
N PRO A 108 -1.53 6.67 -10.51
CA PRO A 108 -2.37 6.32 -11.66
C PRO A 108 -1.63 6.48 -12.99
N SER A 109 -1.87 5.55 -13.91
CA SER A 109 -1.56 5.68 -15.33
C SER A 109 -2.42 6.79 -16.01
N PRO A 110 -2.17 7.14 -17.28
CA PRO A 110 -3.11 7.94 -18.06
C PRO A 110 -4.53 7.36 -17.93
N ASP A 111 -5.53 8.24 -17.79
CA ASP A 111 -6.95 7.90 -17.59
C ASP A 111 -7.25 7.05 -16.33
N SER A 112 -6.24 6.80 -15.51
CA SER A 112 -6.33 5.97 -14.29
C SER A 112 -6.85 4.54 -14.54
N ASN A 113 -6.61 3.99 -15.73
CA ASN A 113 -7.02 2.62 -16.05
C ASN A 113 -6.15 1.57 -15.35
N GLU A 114 -4.91 1.90 -15.07
CA GLU A 114 -3.96 1.08 -14.33
C GLU A 114 -3.40 1.87 -13.14
N LEU A 115 -3.13 1.19 -12.05
CA LEU A 115 -2.49 1.74 -10.86
C LEU A 115 -1.20 0.98 -10.55
N SER A 116 -0.15 1.71 -10.21
CA SER A 116 1.09 1.12 -9.68
C SER A 116 1.20 1.37 -8.19
N PHE A 117 1.59 0.33 -7.47
CA PHE A 117 1.73 0.31 -6.02
C PHE A 117 3.21 0.13 -5.67
N GLY A 118 3.73 0.95 -4.76
CA GLY A 118 5.13 0.88 -4.36
C GLY A 118 5.35 1.22 -2.89
N ILE A 119 6.53 0.88 -2.40
CA ILE A 119 6.97 1.15 -1.03
C ILE A 119 8.02 2.26 -1.05
N VAL A 120 7.82 3.28 -0.24
CA VAL A 120 8.75 4.40 -0.06
C VAL A 120 10.02 3.94 0.64
N LYS A 121 11.20 4.36 0.14
CA LYS A 121 12.52 3.93 0.61
C LYS A 121 13.27 4.95 1.44
N GLY A 122 12.71 6.08 1.71
CA GLY A 122 13.42 7.06 2.53
C GLY A 122 12.82 8.45 2.55
N ALA A 123 13.62 9.40 3.01
CA ALA A 123 13.23 10.80 3.11
C ALA A 123 13.10 11.47 1.73
N MET A 124 12.40 12.61 1.69
CA MET A 124 12.36 13.46 0.51
C MET A 124 13.75 14.03 0.19
N TYR A 125 14.11 14.02 -1.08
CA TYR A 125 15.31 14.66 -1.60
C TYR A 125 14.98 15.61 -2.75
N GLU A 126 15.91 16.51 -3.08
CA GLU A 126 15.81 17.36 -4.26
C GLU A 126 16.75 16.83 -5.35
N GLN A 127 16.20 16.60 -6.53
CA GLN A 127 16.91 16.20 -7.73
C GLN A 127 17.03 17.39 -8.69
N ARG A 128 18.25 17.75 -9.08
CA ARG A 128 18.45 18.71 -10.15
C ARG A 128 18.03 18.09 -11.49
N LEU A 129 17.42 18.89 -12.34
CA LEU A 129 17.08 18.48 -13.70
C LEU A 129 18.37 18.24 -14.49
N ILE A 130 18.42 17.12 -15.19
CA ILE A 130 19.56 16.70 -16.01
C ILE A 130 19.25 17.02 -17.50
N SER A 131 17.97 16.98 -17.88
CA SER A 131 17.52 17.15 -19.25
C SER A 131 16.14 17.83 -19.27
N ASP A 132 15.84 18.56 -20.34
CA ASP A 132 14.54 19.21 -20.56
C ASP A 132 13.40 18.18 -20.77
N THR A 133 13.74 16.93 -21.06
CA THR A 133 12.77 15.82 -21.20
C THR A 133 12.43 15.14 -19.88
N ASP A 134 13.16 15.47 -18.81
CA ASP A 134 12.92 14.90 -17.49
C ASP A 134 11.64 15.48 -16.87
N CYS A 135 11.07 14.72 -15.91
CA CYS A 135 10.02 15.26 -15.05
C CYS A 135 10.56 16.50 -14.31
N PRO A 136 9.93 17.68 -14.47
CA PRO A 136 10.42 18.94 -13.90
C PRO A 136 10.31 19.00 -12.36
N PHE A 137 9.67 18.01 -11.73
CA PHE A 137 9.46 17.99 -10.29
C PHE A 137 10.73 17.59 -9.57
N MET A 138 11.30 18.56 -8.86
CA MET A 138 12.59 18.40 -8.19
C MET A 138 12.47 17.68 -6.84
N LYS A 139 11.35 17.84 -6.15
CA LYS A 139 11.11 17.17 -4.86
C LYS A 139 10.65 15.75 -5.09
N ARG A 140 11.49 14.79 -4.71
CA ARG A 140 11.30 13.37 -5.00
C ARG A 140 11.42 12.52 -3.75
N ARG A 141 10.75 11.36 -3.79
CA ARG A 141 10.93 10.25 -2.84
C ARG A 141 11.18 8.98 -3.61
N GLU A 142 12.20 8.24 -3.24
CA GLU A 142 12.50 6.94 -3.83
C GLU A 142 11.41 5.93 -3.49
N VAL A 143 11.05 5.12 -4.48
CA VAL A 143 9.99 4.11 -4.37
C VAL A 143 10.45 2.82 -5.04
N ILE A 144 10.25 1.69 -4.35
CA ILE A 144 10.32 0.37 -4.97
C ILE A 144 8.92 -0.02 -5.39
N TRP A 145 8.69 -0.02 -6.69
CA TRP A 145 7.43 -0.49 -7.27
C TRP A 145 7.29 -2.00 -7.07
N LYS A 146 6.12 -2.45 -6.62
CA LYS A 146 5.86 -3.83 -6.25
C LYS A 146 4.81 -4.49 -7.13
N GLU A 147 3.71 -3.80 -7.40
CA GLU A 147 2.56 -4.39 -8.06
C GLU A 147 1.89 -3.38 -9.00
N LYS A 148 1.24 -3.89 -10.04
CA LYS A 148 0.34 -3.14 -10.92
C LYS A 148 -1.01 -3.82 -10.97
N SER A 149 -2.07 -3.04 -11.01
CA SER A 149 -3.42 -3.57 -11.12
C SER A 149 -4.27 -2.68 -12.00
N SER A 150 -5.11 -3.30 -12.83
CA SER A 150 -6.18 -2.58 -13.52
C SER A 150 -7.17 -2.03 -12.50
N LYS A 151 -7.65 -0.80 -12.71
CA LYS A 151 -8.65 -0.17 -11.86
C LYS A 151 -9.88 -1.06 -11.66
N HIS A 152 -10.32 -1.76 -12.71
CA HIS A 152 -11.51 -2.63 -12.67
C HIS A 152 -11.32 -3.87 -11.78
N LYS A 153 -10.08 -4.27 -11.53
CA LYS A 153 -9.76 -5.40 -10.62
C LYS A 153 -9.70 -5.00 -9.15
N LEU A 154 -9.78 -3.72 -8.85
CA LEU A 154 -9.72 -3.22 -7.48
C LEU A 154 -11.08 -3.27 -6.81
N HIS A 155 -11.07 -3.40 -5.49
CA HIS A 155 -12.30 -3.32 -4.69
C HIS A 155 -13.05 -2.00 -4.99
N PRO A 156 -14.39 -1.99 -5.14
CA PRO A 156 -15.18 -0.80 -5.51
C PRO A 156 -14.93 0.42 -4.61
N LYS A 157 -14.77 0.23 -3.30
CA LYS A 157 -14.44 1.31 -2.36
C LYS A 157 -13.10 1.98 -2.70
N LEU A 158 -12.09 1.20 -3.12
CA LEU A 158 -10.79 1.72 -3.53
C LEU A 158 -10.92 2.47 -4.87
N GLN A 159 -11.72 1.96 -5.80
CA GLN A 159 -11.99 2.63 -7.08
C GLN A 159 -12.61 4.02 -6.88
N LEU A 160 -13.51 4.18 -5.90
CA LEU A 160 -14.09 5.49 -5.55
C LEU A 160 -13.06 6.43 -4.93
N ALA A 161 -12.23 5.92 -4.01
CA ALA A 161 -11.25 6.73 -3.29
C ALA A 161 -10.18 7.33 -4.21
N ILE A 162 -9.74 6.62 -5.26
CA ILE A 162 -8.75 7.11 -6.22
C ILE A 162 -9.28 8.23 -7.14
N SER A 163 -10.56 8.54 -7.09
CA SER A 163 -11.16 9.69 -7.82
C SER A 163 -10.84 11.05 -7.19
N SER A 164 -10.13 11.08 -6.04
CA SER A 164 -9.71 12.31 -5.37
C SER A 164 -8.97 13.26 -6.32
N ARG A 165 -9.27 14.56 -6.25
CA ARG A 165 -8.65 15.61 -7.09
C ARG A 165 -7.40 16.25 -6.46
N HIS A 166 -6.98 15.78 -5.28
CA HIS A 166 -5.78 16.27 -4.62
C HIS A 166 -4.51 15.66 -5.24
N ALA A 167 -3.41 16.42 -5.28
CA ALA A 167 -2.13 15.89 -5.74
C ALA A 167 -1.67 14.72 -4.88
N ILE A 168 -1.91 14.82 -3.56
CA ILE A 168 -1.62 13.76 -2.58
C ILE A 168 -2.85 13.56 -1.70
N SER A 169 -3.34 12.33 -1.60
CA SER A 169 -4.45 11.94 -0.74
C SER A 169 -4.02 10.84 0.21
N ASP A 170 -4.43 10.95 1.47
CA ASP A 170 -4.30 9.87 2.44
C ASP A 170 -5.34 8.78 2.10
N MET A 171 -4.87 7.55 1.99
CA MET A 171 -5.64 6.37 1.64
C MET A 171 -5.62 5.32 2.75
N THR A 172 -5.19 5.72 3.96
CA THR A 172 -4.98 4.79 5.09
C THR A 172 -6.28 4.08 5.49
N ASP A 173 -7.43 4.73 5.37
CA ASP A 173 -8.74 4.09 5.60
C ASP A 173 -9.05 2.93 4.63
N TYR A 174 -8.30 2.85 3.53
CA TYR A 174 -8.44 1.79 2.52
C TYR A 174 -7.32 0.74 2.58
N ALA A 175 -6.51 0.77 3.64
CA ALA A 175 -5.34 -0.09 3.82
C ALA A 175 -5.63 -1.57 3.54
N GLN A 176 -6.74 -2.10 4.09
CA GLN A 176 -7.11 -3.50 3.92
C GLN A 176 -7.28 -3.94 2.45
N TYR A 177 -7.77 -3.04 1.59
CA TYR A 177 -7.94 -3.33 0.16
C TYR A 177 -6.63 -3.19 -0.61
N ILE A 178 -5.76 -2.29 -0.17
CA ILE A 178 -4.45 -2.05 -0.77
C ILE A 178 -3.50 -3.20 -0.41
N ASP A 179 -3.53 -3.66 0.84
CA ASP A 179 -2.71 -4.78 1.30
C ASP A 179 -3.06 -6.07 0.53
N CYS A 180 -4.34 -6.32 0.22
CA CYS A 180 -4.78 -7.45 -0.64
C CYS A 180 -4.24 -7.38 -2.08
N VAL A 181 -3.91 -6.20 -2.60
CA VAL A 181 -3.26 -6.04 -3.91
C VAL A 181 -1.78 -6.37 -3.82
N LEU A 182 -1.13 -5.91 -2.76
CA LEU A 182 0.33 -5.97 -2.59
C LEU A 182 0.86 -7.33 -2.13
N LYS A 183 0.07 -8.09 -1.39
CA LYS A 183 0.51 -9.33 -0.75
C LYS A 183 -0.57 -10.39 -0.77
N ASP A 184 -0.18 -11.61 -1.06
CA ASP A 184 -1.05 -12.77 -0.96
C ASP A 184 -1.09 -13.33 0.46
N PHE A 185 -0.08 -13.00 1.28
CA PHE A 185 0.01 -13.41 2.67
C PHE A 185 0.68 -12.31 3.52
N TYR A 186 0.08 -11.95 4.67
CA TYR A 186 0.65 -10.97 5.61
C TYR A 186 0.03 -11.06 7.00
N ILE A 187 0.76 -10.52 7.98
CA ILE A 187 0.31 -10.35 9.36
C ILE A 187 0.16 -8.86 9.64
N LYS A 188 -0.95 -8.46 10.23
CA LYS A 188 -1.22 -7.09 10.64
C LYS A 188 -2.13 -7.09 11.86
N GLU A 189 -1.79 -6.31 12.89
CA GLU A 189 -2.58 -6.21 14.14
C GLU A 189 -2.91 -7.58 14.75
N GLU A 190 -1.91 -8.48 14.83
CA GLU A 190 -2.05 -9.87 15.28
C GLU A 190 -2.95 -10.76 14.41
N GLU A 191 -3.54 -10.21 13.33
CA GLU A 191 -4.31 -11.02 12.38
C GLU A 191 -3.41 -11.57 11.27
N THR A 192 -3.44 -12.86 11.09
CA THR A 192 -2.86 -13.54 9.93
C THR A 192 -3.85 -13.47 8.77
N ASN A 193 -3.40 -13.03 7.59
CA ASN A 193 -4.23 -12.82 6.41
C ASN A 193 -3.66 -13.60 5.23
N LEU A 194 -4.45 -14.50 4.66
CA LEU A 194 -4.17 -15.23 3.43
C LEU A 194 -5.15 -14.78 2.35
N ILE A 195 -4.63 -14.34 1.22
CA ILE A 195 -5.41 -13.85 0.08
C ILE A 195 -5.32 -14.87 -1.06
N LEU A 196 -6.43 -15.38 -1.48
CA LEU A 196 -6.55 -16.24 -2.64
C LEU A 196 -7.24 -15.46 -3.75
N LYS A 197 -6.55 -15.26 -4.87
CA LYS A 197 -7.05 -14.47 -6.01
C LYS A 197 -7.88 -15.38 -6.92
N ILE A 198 -9.11 -14.96 -7.21
CA ILE A 198 -9.98 -15.62 -8.19
C ILE A 198 -9.61 -15.05 -9.56
N GLN A 199 -8.98 -15.86 -10.42
CA GLN A 199 -8.44 -15.45 -11.72
C GLN A 199 -9.28 -15.90 -12.90
N THR A 200 -10.47 -16.48 -12.66
CA THR A 200 -11.36 -16.86 -13.75
C THR A 200 -11.94 -15.65 -14.46
N GLU A 201 -12.12 -15.71 -15.78
CA GLU A 201 -12.87 -14.72 -16.57
C GLU A 201 -14.36 -15.11 -16.66
N ASN A 202 -14.73 -16.31 -16.22
CA ASN A 202 -16.08 -16.80 -16.19
C ASN A 202 -16.77 -16.49 -14.86
N ASP A 203 -18.08 -16.56 -14.85
CA ASP A 203 -18.86 -16.48 -13.63
C ASP A 203 -18.47 -17.57 -12.64
N VAL A 204 -18.42 -17.25 -11.37
CA VAL A 204 -18.18 -18.22 -10.28
C VAL A 204 -19.46 -18.99 -10.05
N THR A 205 -19.43 -20.29 -10.29
CA THR A 205 -20.57 -21.18 -10.09
C THR A 205 -20.79 -21.55 -8.62
N LEU A 206 -21.93 -22.10 -8.27
CA LEU A 206 -22.18 -22.62 -6.93
C LEU A 206 -21.23 -23.77 -6.57
N ASP A 207 -20.81 -24.54 -7.55
CA ASP A 207 -19.87 -25.66 -7.38
C ASP A 207 -18.46 -25.15 -7.06
N ASP A 208 -18.04 -24.09 -7.74
CA ASP A 208 -16.79 -23.38 -7.43
C ASP A 208 -16.82 -22.83 -5.99
N PHE A 209 -17.96 -22.27 -5.58
CA PHE A 209 -18.13 -21.77 -4.22
C PHE A 209 -18.05 -22.88 -3.17
N CYS A 210 -18.67 -24.03 -3.41
CA CYS A 210 -18.55 -25.19 -2.53
C CYS A 210 -17.09 -25.68 -2.44
N SER A 211 -16.37 -25.67 -3.56
CA SER A 211 -14.94 -26.00 -3.60
C SER A 211 -14.10 -25.02 -2.80
N ILE A 212 -14.41 -23.71 -2.86
CA ILE A 212 -13.77 -22.67 -2.04
C ILE A 212 -14.03 -22.94 -0.55
N CYS A 213 -15.23 -23.34 -0.15
CA CYS A 213 -15.54 -23.67 1.24
C CYS A 213 -14.72 -24.85 1.77
N ALA A 214 -14.36 -25.81 0.92
CA ALA A 214 -13.52 -26.95 1.29
C ALA A 214 -12.07 -26.56 1.66
N ILE A 215 -11.63 -25.34 1.38
CA ILE A 215 -10.29 -24.86 1.76
C ILE A 215 -10.07 -24.89 3.26
N GLN A 216 -11.12 -24.72 4.05
CA GLN A 216 -11.08 -24.82 5.50
C GLN A 216 -10.67 -26.23 5.95
N ASP A 217 -11.17 -27.25 5.29
CA ASP A 217 -10.82 -28.64 5.58
C ASP A 217 -9.38 -28.93 5.16
N LEU A 218 -8.93 -28.39 4.03
CA LEU A 218 -7.54 -28.49 3.59
C LEU A 218 -6.56 -27.89 4.61
N ILE A 219 -6.90 -26.73 5.18
CA ILE A 219 -6.11 -26.12 6.24
C ILE A 219 -6.12 -26.98 7.50
N ALA A 220 -7.28 -27.53 7.88
CA ALA A 220 -7.42 -28.43 9.03
C ALA A 220 -6.55 -29.69 8.88
N ASP A 221 -6.59 -30.32 7.71
CA ASP A 221 -5.78 -31.51 7.40
C ASP A 221 -4.27 -31.19 7.43
N PHE A 222 -3.88 -30.07 6.85
CA PHE A 222 -2.49 -29.60 6.91
C PHE A 222 -2.02 -29.42 8.37
N CYS A 223 -2.82 -28.72 9.20
CA CYS A 223 -2.50 -28.51 10.60
C CYS A 223 -2.42 -29.83 11.38
N SER A 224 -3.38 -30.73 11.18
CA SER A 224 -3.42 -32.06 11.79
C SER A 224 -2.15 -32.85 11.45
N ASN A 225 -1.76 -32.88 10.18
CA ASN A 225 -0.57 -33.60 9.72
C ASN A 225 0.74 -33.02 10.28
N LYS A 226 0.73 -31.78 10.74
CA LYS A 226 1.86 -31.10 11.37
C LYS A 226 1.79 -31.06 12.89
N GLY A 227 0.77 -31.62 13.49
CA GLY A 227 0.55 -31.59 14.96
C GLY A 227 0.22 -30.19 15.49
N ILE A 228 -0.39 -29.33 14.66
CA ILE A 228 -0.74 -27.97 14.99
C ILE A 228 -2.23 -27.91 15.36
N ALA A 229 -2.56 -27.27 16.48
CA ALA A 229 -3.95 -27.04 16.84
C ALA A 229 -4.64 -26.12 15.81
N PHE A 230 -5.83 -26.52 15.37
CA PHE A 230 -6.64 -25.76 14.43
C PHE A 230 -8.09 -25.67 14.92
N GLU A 231 -8.54 -24.45 15.19
CA GLU A 231 -9.91 -24.17 15.60
C GLU A 231 -10.65 -23.47 14.44
N LYS A 232 -11.51 -24.21 13.77
CA LYS A 232 -12.24 -23.74 12.58
C LYS A 232 -13.06 -22.47 12.85
N GLU A 233 -13.58 -22.35 14.06
CA GLU A 233 -14.44 -21.24 14.50
C GLU A 233 -13.72 -19.89 14.51
N HIS A 234 -12.40 -19.89 14.59
CA HIS A 234 -11.58 -18.69 14.58
C HIS A 234 -11.18 -18.21 13.19
N LEU A 235 -11.47 -18.99 12.16
CA LEU A 235 -11.20 -18.63 10.78
C LEU A 235 -12.35 -17.82 10.20
N VAL A 236 -12.08 -16.54 9.87
CA VAL A 236 -13.03 -15.66 9.20
C VAL A 236 -12.73 -15.60 7.71
N MET A 237 -13.74 -15.79 6.89
CA MET A 237 -13.67 -15.70 5.45
C MET A 237 -14.35 -14.43 4.96
N LYS A 238 -13.63 -13.59 4.21
CA LYS A 238 -14.17 -12.40 3.53
C LYS A 238 -14.04 -12.64 2.02
N ILE A 239 -15.13 -12.50 1.29
CA ILE A 239 -15.18 -12.83 -0.14
C ILE A 239 -15.57 -11.60 -0.94
N GLN A 240 -14.84 -11.33 -2.02
CA GLN A 240 -15.29 -10.49 -3.13
C GLN A 240 -15.57 -11.41 -4.32
N MET A 241 -16.84 -11.67 -4.58
CA MET A 241 -17.27 -12.66 -5.58
C MET A 241 -17.31 -12.13 -7.01
N GLU A 242 -17.06 -10.83 -7.23
CA GLU A 242 -16.94 -10.29 -8.59
C GLU A 242 -15.69 -10.89 -9.26
N SER A 243 -15.82 -11.34 -10.50
CA SER A 243 -14.70 -11.89 -11.27
C SER A 243 -14.03 -10.78 -12.11
N PRO A 244 -12.71 -10.55 -11.96
CA PRO A 244 -11.80 -11.18 -10.99
C PRO A 244 -12.03 -10.68 -9.56
N GLY A 245 -12.00 -11.60 -8.62
CA GLY A 245 -12.25 -11.35 -7.21
C GLY A 245 -11.14 -11.87 -6.30
N TRP A 246 -11.41 -11.88 -5.02
CA TRP A 246 -10.51 -12.47 -4.04
C TRP A 246 -11.25 -13.05 -2.84
N LEU A 247 -10.61 -14.01 -2.22
CA LEU A 247 -10.98 -14.60 -0.95
C LEU A 247 -9.92 -14.26 0.08
N LYS A 248 -10.30 -13.65 1.18
CA LYS A 248 -9.43 -13.38 2.30
C LYS A 248 -9.79 -14.28 3.47
N LEU A 249 -8.85 -15.12 3.89
CA LEU A 249 -8.91 -15.87 5.14
C LEU A 249 -8.14 -15.10 6.21
N THR A 250 -8.74 -14.91 7.37
CA THR A 250 -8.11 -14.19 8.49
C THR A 250 -8.41 -14.87 9.82
N GLY A 251 -7.43 -14.86 10.72
CA GLY A 251 -7.56 -15.36 12.08
C GLY A 251 -6.54 -14.71 13.00
N LYS A 252 -6.94 -14.44 14.26
CA LYS A 252 -6.04 -13.88 15.28
C LYS A 252 -5.12 -14.97 15.83
N ASN A 253 -3.82 -14.60 15.97
CA ASN A 253 -2.79 -15.47 16.56
C ASN A 253 -2.82 -16.91 16.01
N PHE A 254 -3.08 -17.04 14.72
CA PHE A 254 -3.41 -18.32 14.11
C PHE A 254 -2.18 -18.95 13.44
N SER A 255 -1.37 -19.67 14.23
CA SER A 255 -0.14 -20.33 13.77
C SER A 255 -0.39 -21.33 12.63
N GLY A 256 -1.53 -22.01 12.60
CA GLY A 256 -1.92 -22.91 11.51
C GLY A 256 -2.08 -22.20 10.18
N LEU A 257 -2.75 -21.04 10.14
CA LEU A 257 -2.90 -20.24 8.93
C LEU A 257 -1.58 -19.60 8.51
N LEU A 258 -0.73 -19.20 9.46
CA LEU A 258 0.61 -18.69 9.21
C LEU A 258 1.45 -19.74 8.47
N LEU A 259 1.56 -20.93 9.03
CA LEU A 259 2.37 -22.01 8.44
C LEU A 259 1.81 -22.49 7.11
N PHE A 260 0.50 -22.56 6.97
CA PHE A 260 -0.14 -22.90 5.69
C PHE A 260 0.15 -21.83 4.63
N GLY A 261 0.07 -20.53 4.97
CA GLY A 261 0.41 -19.43 4.08
C GLY A 261 1.89 -19.43 3.67
N VAL A 262 2.79 -19.70 4.60
CA VAL A 262 4.24 -19.86 4.33
C VAL A 262 4.49 -21.05 3.41
N PHE A 263 3.84 -22.18 3.64
CA PHE A 263 3.92 -23.36 2.78
C PHE A 263 3.47 -23.06 1.35
N LEU A 264 2.33 -22.39 1.16
CA LEU A 264 1.84 -22.00 -0.17
C LEU A 264 2.78 -21.03 -0.90
N ASN A 265 3.52 -20.20 -0.18
CA ASN A 265 4.49 -19.26 -0.76
C ASN A 265 5.87 -19.88 -1.00
N GLY A 266 6.04 -21.21 -0.82
CA GLY A 266 7.26 -21.94 -1.19
C GLY A 266 8.45 -21.67 -0.28
N CYS A 267 8.23 -21.30 0.98
CA CYS A 267 9.30 -21.04 1.96
C CYS A 267 9.72 -22.30 2.78
N PHE A 268 9.34 -23.49 2.34
CA PHE A 268 9.78 -24.79 2.89
C PHE A 268 10.49 -25.62 1.84
#